data_674db31c1f953823ef9b985e0d0c734f
#
_entry.id   674db31c1f953823ef9b985e0d0c734f
#
_cell.length_a   1.000
_cell.length_b   1.000
_cell.length_c   1.000
_cell.angle_alpha   90.00
_cell.angle_beta   90.00
_cell.angle_gamma   90.00
#
_symmetry.space_group_name_H-M   'P 1'
#
loop_
_entity.id
_entity.type
_entity.pdbx_description
1 polymer ?
#
loop_
_entity_poly.entity_id
_entity_poly.type
_entity_poly.pdbx_seq_one_letter_code
_entity_poly.pdbx_strand_id
1 'polypeptide(L)'
;MKVFRYLICLIPLCSQLYGQPTASNTLKLSENTDLFKMDVLEQIYTLSADQYLKKWDTKGNLLFQFINNRDGKLSQIDVRNPLQILLFYTDQQRFITLDRTLTPLKEWQINQEDWGFIGCAATGKNDQIWLFDQFNYQLGSVSDEGKIERLKTDLIFCCPQPPDILLMAQTETHLYLFDQNQGIIQCDLLGQFLLFIPLKEWQKVLTFGNTIWIIKNEKVVEISNGGQIRELSGLKDTNLIVGFNNKEILLNDGKSDQVTIIKR
;
A
#
# COMPACT_ATOMS: atom_id res chain seq x y z
N MET A 1 -21.53 -51.77 52.56
CA MET A 1 -20.93 -51.79 51.21
C MET A 1 -21.62 -50.72 50.38
N LYS A 2 -21.00 -49.55 50.22
CA LYS A 2 -21.55 -48.44 49.39
C LYS A 2 -20.80 -48.45 48.05
N VAL A 3 -21.54 -48.72 46.98
CA VAL A 3 -21.03 -48.71 45.59
C VAL A 3 -21.09 -47.28 45.08
N PHE A 4 -19.92 -46.66 44.85
CA PHE A 4 -19.80 -45.36 44.23
C PHE A 4 -19.85 -45.51 42.71
N ARG A 5 -20.91 -45.00 42.08
CA ARG A 5 -21.06 -44.93 40.61
C ARG A 5 -20.36 -43.63 40.13
N TYR A 6 -19.27 -43.80 39.41
CA TYR A 6 -18.65 -42.68 38.68
C TYR A 6 -19.45 -42.39 37.41
N LEU A 7 -20.03 -41.21 37.36
CA LEU A 7 -20.65 -40.65 36.16
C LEU A 7 -19.56 -40.04 35.29
N ILE A 8 -19.17 -40.72 34.20
CA ILE A 8 -18.24 -40.18 33.20
C ILE A 8 -19.02 -39.21 32.33
N CYS A 9 -18.78 -37.90 32.51
CA CYS A 9 -19.30 -36.86 31.65
C CYS A 9 -18.46 -36.82 30.37
N LEU A 10 -18.95 -37.37 29.27
CA LEU A 10 -18.40 -37.22 27.93
C LEU A 10 -18.64 -35.77 27.49
N ILE A 11 -17.60 -34.96 27.52
CA ILE A 11 -17.61 -33.64 26.89
C ILE A 11 -17.40 -33.86 25.38
N PRO A 12 -18.35 -33.46 24.50
CA PRO A 12 -18.10 -33.53 23.08
C PRO A 12 -17.02 -32.49 22.72
N LEU A 13 -15.90 -33.00 22.23
CA LEU A 13 -14.85 -32.17 21.63
C LEU A 13 -15.42 -31.59 20.33
N CYS A 14 -15.96 -30.39 20.41
CA CYS A 14 -16.36 -29.63 19.23
C CYS A 14 -15.07 -29.20 18.52
N SER A 15 -14.57 -30.06 17.63
CA SER A 15 -13.54 -29.66 16.67
C SER A 15 -14.18 -28.61 15.76
N GLN A 16 -13.84 -27.35 15.98
CA GLN A 16 -14.09 -26.32 14.99
C GLN A 16 -13.32 -26.70 13.73
N LEU A 17 -14.03 -27.24 12.76
CA LEU A 17 -13.57 -27.34 11.39
C LEU A 17 -13.38 -25.92 10.87
N TYR A 18 -12.15 -25.44 10.97
CA TYR A 18 -11.72 -24.32 10.14
C TYR A 18 -11.84 -24.79 8.69
N GLY A 19 -12.88 -24.33 8.03
CA GLY A 19 -13.09 -24.61 6.61
C GLY A 19 -11.82 -24.18 5.85
N GLN A 20 -11.28 -25.10 5.07
CA GLN A 20 -10.23 -24.75 4.11
C GLN A 20 -10.78 -23.66 3.20
N PRO A 21 -9.98 -22.63 2.85
CA PRO A 21 -10.42 -21.60 1.93
C PRO A 21 -10.86 -22.28 0.63
N THR A 22 -12.17 -22.21 0.38
CA THR A 22 -12.75 -22.77 -0.82
C THR A 22 -12.29 -21.97 -2.02
N ALA A 23 -11.82 -22.68 -3.02
CA ALA A 23 -11.27 -22.18 -4.28
C ALA A 23 -12.07 -21.01 -4.87
N SER A 24 -11.53 -20.07 -5.04
CA SER A 24 -11.14 -18.85 -5.64
C SER A 24 -11.46 -18.78 -7.13
N ASN A 25 -11.95 -17.63 -7.52
CA ASN A 25 -11.97 -17.23 -8.92
C ASN A 25 -10.55 -16.88 -9.34
N THR A 26 -10.15 -17.36 -10.51
CA THR A 26 -8.90 -16.92 -11.15
C THR A 26 -9.26 -15.86 -12.18
N LEU A 27 -8.68 -14.68 -12.03
CA LEU A 27 -8.75 -13.62 -13.02
C LEU A 27 -7.54 -13.74 -13.95
N LYS A 28 -7.77 -13.66 -15.25
CA LYS A 28 -6.70 -13.53 -16.22
C LYS A 28 -6.53 -12.03 -16.54
N LEU A 29 -5.43 -11.44 -16.04
CA LEU A 29 -5.02 -10.08 -16.39
C LEU A 29 -3.90 -10.21 -17.43
N SER A 30 -3.91 -9.42 -18.50
CA SER A 30 -2.95 -9.59 -19.58
C SER A 30 -1.51 -9.29 -19.15
N GLU A 31 -0.58 -10.21 -19.47
CA GLU A 31 0.88 -10.08 -19.57
C GLU A 31 1.68 -9.83 -18.29
N ASN A 32 3.00 -10.08 -18.35
CA ASN A 32 3.98 -9.89 -17.28
C ASN A 32 3.80 -8.53 -16.62
N THR A 33 3.42 -8.55 -15.36
CA THR A 33 3.04 -7.36 -14.61
C THR A 33 4.05 -7.13 -13.51
N ASP A 34 4.75 -6.00 -13.57
CA ASP A 34 5.76 -5.63 -12.56
C ASP A 34 5.11 -5.10 -11.26
N LEU A 35 3.89 -4.60 -11.36
CA LEU A 35 3.22 -3.95 -10.23
C LEU A 35 1.72 -4.24 -10.23
N PHE A 36 1.22 -4.59 -9.03
CA PHE A 36 -0.19 -4.69 -8.73
C PHE A 36 -0.59 -3.70 -7.64
N LYS A 37 -1.71 -3.03 -7.83
CA LYS A 37 -2.38 -2.22 -6.79
C LYS A 37 -3.88 -2.44 -6.88
N MET A 38 -4.58 -2.22 -5.76
CA MET A 38 -6.04 -2.24 -5.72
C MET A 38 -6.54 -0.99 -4.99
N ASP A 39 -7.56 -0.35 -5.56
CA ASP A 39 -8.21 0.81 -4.95
C ASP A 39 -9.37 0.40 -4.03
N VAL A 40 -9.94 1.36 -3.32
CA VAL A 40 -11.07 1.15 -2.40
C VAL A 40 -12.37 0.74 -3.11
N LEU A 41 -12.45 0.90 -4.43
CA LEU A 41 -13.56 0.44 -5.27
C LEU A 41 -13.30 -0.97 -5.82
N GLU A 42 -12.27 -1.67 -5.29
CA GLU A 42 -11.86 -3.02 -5.66
C GLU A 42 -11.39 -3.15 -7.12
N GLN A 43 -11.03 -2.02 -7.76
CA GLN A 43 -10.47 -2.04 -9.09
C GLN A 43 -8.97 -2.32 -9.04
N ILE A 44 -8.49 -3.13 -9.97
CA ILE A 44 -7.11 -3.60 -10.01
C ILE A 44 -6.34 -2.73 -11.00
N TYR A 45 -5.15 -2.34 -10.62
CA TYR A 45 -4.20 -1.60 -11.46
C TYR A 45 -2.96 -2.46 -11.67
N THR A 46 -2.53 -2.55 -12.90
CA THR A 46 -1.31 -3.27 -13.30
C THR A 46 -0.42 -2.36 -14.11
N LEU A 47 0.89 -2.45 -13.87
CA LEU A 47 1.91 -1.79 -14.67
C LEU A 47 2.77 -2.85 -15.36
N SER A 48 2.85 -2.81 -16.68
CA SER A 48 3.73 -3.70 -17.44
C SER A 48 5.15 -3.12 -17.55
N ALA A 49 6.11 -3.96 -17.94
CA ALA A 49 7.48 -3.54 -18.20
C ALA A 49 7.57 -2.41 -19.26
N ASP A 50 6.67 -2.41 -20.23
CA ASP A 50 6.55 -1.37 -21.26
C ASP A 50 5.83 -0.10 -20.78
N GLN A 51 5.65 0.05 -19.46
CA GLN A 51 5.03 1.21 -18.83
C GLN A 51 3.56 1.46 -19.18
N TYR A 52 2.83 0.41 -19.58
CA TYR A 52 1.37 0.50 -19.69
C TYR A 52 0.74 0.33 -18.31
N LEU A 53 0.11 1.39 -17.82
CA LEU A 53 -0.78 1.34 -16.68
C LEU A 53 -2.16 0.93 -17.15
N LYS A 54 -2.66 -0.20 -16.67
CA LYS A 54 -3.98 -0.73 -17.03
C LYS A 54 -4.85 -0.81 -15.76
N LYS A 55 -6.13 -0.53 -15.95
CA LYS A 55 -7.15 -0.60 -14.88
C LYS A 55 -8.20 -1.64 -15.26
N TRP A 56 -8.50 -2.53 -14.33
CA TRP A 56 -9.35 -3.69 -14.51
C TRP A 56 -10.50 -3.69 -13.50
N ASP A 57 -11.64 -4.26 -13.88
CA ASP A 57 -12.70 -4.57 -12.95
C ASP A 57 -12.42 -5.87 -12.17
N THR A 58 -13.28 -6.18 -11.21
CA THR A 58 -13.20 -7.41 -10.39
C THR A 58 -13.47 -8.70 -11.16
N LYS A 59 -13.88 -8.61 -12.43
CA LYS A 59 -14.11 -9.75 -13.34
C LYS A 59 -12.94 -9.97 -14.31
N GLY A 60 -11.92 -9.08 -14.27
CA GLY A 60 -10.78 -9.11 -15.17
C GLY A 60 -11.01 -8.44 -16.54
N ASN A 61 -12.07 -7.64 -16.68
CA ASN A 61 -12.26 -6.84 -17.89
C ASN A 61 -11.40 -5.59 -17.82
N LEU A 62 -10.67 -5.30 -18.90
CA LEU A 62 -9.91 -4.07 -19.05
C LEU A 62 -10.88 -2.88 -19.17
N LEU A 63 -10.75 -1.92 -18.25
CA LEU A 63 -11.58 -0.71 -18.25
C LEU A 63 -10.89 0.45 -18.97
N PHE A 64 -9.65 0.73 -18.56
CA PHE A 64 -8.87 1.87 -19.05
C PHE A 64 -7.39 1.52 -19.13
N GLN A 65 -6.65 2.29 -19.93
CA GLN A 65 -5.20 2.20 -20.00
C GLN A 65 -4.57 3.59 -20.17
N PHE A 66 -3.37 3.73 -19.64
CA PHE A 66 -2.57 4.94 -19.77
C PHE A 66 -1.13 4.56 -20.06
N ILE A 67 -0.47 5.34 -20.92
CA ILE A 67 0.96 5.22 -21.18
C ILE A 67 1.59 6.61 -21.19
N ASN A 68 2.78 6.69 -20.61
CA ASN A 68 3.60 7.88 -20.66
C ASN A 68 5.04 7.50 -21.04
N ASN A 69 5.40 7.73 -22.28
CA ASN A 69 6.75 7.45 -22.79
C ASN A 69 7.69 8.66 -22.67
N ARG A 70 7.19 9.80 -22.19
CA ARG A 70 7.94 11.06 -22.10
C ARG A 70 8.80 11.13 -20.86
N ASP A 71 8.28 10.66 -19.74
CA ASP A 71 8.87 10.87 -18.42
C ASP A 71 9.66 9.66 -17.91
N GLY A 72 9.93 8.68 -18.77
CA GLY A 72 10.73 7.50 -18.43
C GLY A 72 9.97 6.48 -17.59
N LYS A 73 10.68 5.78 -16.70
CA LYS A 73 10.10 4.71 -15.88
C LYS A 73 9.29 5.28 -14.71
N LEU A 74 8.04 4.83 -14.59
CA LEU A 74 7.21 5.13 -13.43
C LEU A 74 7.83 4.51 -12.18
N SER A 75 8.13 5.34 -11.17
CA SER A 75 8.77 4.91 -9.92
C SER A 75 7.75 4.52 -8.87
N GLN A 76 6.66 5.30 -8.76
CA GLN A 76 5.63 5.08 -7.74
C GLN A 76 4.23 5.36 -8.29
N ILE A 77 3.28 4.56 -7.83
CA ILE A 77 1.85 4.78 -8.07
C ILE A 77 1.08 4.69 -6.76
N ASP A 78 0.18 5.63 -6.55
CA ASP A 78 -0.77 5.59 -5.44
C ASP A 78 -2.20 5.66 -5.97
N VAL A 79 -2.96 4.57 -5.74
CA VAL A 79 -4.36 4.41 -6.20
C VAL A 79 -5.36 4.48 -5.05
N ARG A 80 -4.94 4.86 -3.83
CA ARG A 80 -5.82 4.92 -2.65
C ARG A 80 -6.99 5.88 -2.84
N ASN A 81 -6.76 6.98 -3.54
CA ASN A 81 -7.83 7.84 -4.02
C ASN A 81 -8.15 7.51 -5.49
N PRO A 82 -9.24 6.76 -5.79
CA PRO A 82 -9.58 6.39 -7.16
C PRO A 82 -10.02 7.55 -8.05
N LEU A 83 -10.25 8.73 -7.47
CA LEU A 83 -10.58 9.96 -8.20
C LEU A 83 -9.36 10.80 -8.53
N GLN A 84 -8.21 10.51 -7.86
CA GLN A 84 -6.94 11.22 -8.07
C GLN A 84 -5.79 10.21 -7.91
N ILE A 85 -5.55 9.42 -8.96
CA ILE A 85 -4.46 8.45 -8.97
C ILE A 85 -3.15 9.21 -9.17
N LEU A 86 -2.20 9.03 -8.26
CA LEU A 86 -0.90 9.69 -8.32
C LEU A 86 0.14 8.81 -9.01
N LEU A 87 0.80 9.36 -10.01
CA LEU A 87 1.99 8.81 -10.65
C LEU A 87 3.19 9.69 -10.31
N PHE A 88 4.28 9.09 -9.87
CA PHE A 88 5.51 9.80 -9.59
C PHE A 88 6.68 9.20 -10.36
N TYR A 89 7.34 10.04 -11.13
CA TYR A 89 8.54 9.77 -11.92
C TYR A 89 9.74 10.37 -11.18
N THR A 90 10.38 9.58 -10.32
CA THR A 90 11.44 10.05 -9.42
C THR A 90 12.63 10.62 -10.19
N ASP A 91 13.06 9.97 -11.28
CA ASP A 91 14.20 10.43 -12.08
C ASP A 91 13.95 11.81 -12.70
N GLN A 92 12.71 12.10 -13.05
CA GLN A 92 12.30 13.37 -13.63
C GLN A 92 11.78 14.37 -12.60
N GLN A 93 11.66 13.95 -11.34
CA GLN A 93 11.03 14.74 -10.26
C GLN A 93 9.66 15.29 -10.69
N ARG A 94 8.86 14.45 -11.35
CA ARG A 94 7.60 14.83 -11.98
C ARG A 94 6.45 14.02 -11.43
N PHE A 95 5.33 14.70 -11.22
CA PHE A 95 4.07 14.11 -10.78
C PHE A 95 3.02 14.27 -11.86
N ILE A 96 2.19 13.25 -12.01
CA ILE A 96 0.98 13.28 -12.82
C ILE A 96 -0.13 12.73 -11.95
N THR A 97 -1.26 13.44 -11.90
CA THR A 97 -2.48 12.85 -11.35
C THR A 97 -3.43 12.49 -12.47
N LEU A 98 -4.07 11.33 -12.33
CA LEU A 98 -5.07 10.83 -13.28
C LEU A 98 -6.43 10.74 -12.59
N ASP A 99 -7.47 10.92 -13.37
CA ASP A 99 -8.84 10.65 -12.93
C ASP A 99 -9.15 9.14 -12.90
N ARG A 100 -10.39 8.79 -12.56
CA ARG A 100 -10.86 7.40 -12.50
C ARG A 100 -10.81 6.67 -13.86
N THR A 101 -10.73 7.41 -14.97
CA THR A 101 -10.65 6.87 -16.34
C THR A 101 -9.22 6.83 -16.88
N LEU A 102 -8.24 7.09 -16.01
CA LEU A 102 -6.82 7.23 -16.32
C LEU A 102 -6.52 8.42 -17.27
N THR A 103 -7.37 9.44 -17.28
CA THR A 103 -7.11 10.68 -18.01
C THR A 103 -6.29 11.63 -17.12
N PRO A 104 -5.21 12.26 -17.65
CA PRO A 104 -4.42 13.22 -16.88
C PRO A 104 -5.27 14.41 -16.40
N LEU A 105 -5.18 14.71 -15.10
CA LEU A 105 -5.82 15.87 -14.48
C LEU A 105 -4.83 17.02 -14.32
N LYS A 106 -3.69 16.74 -13.70
CA LYS A 106 -2.67 17.75 -13.39
C LYS A 106 -1.28 17.14 -13.51
N GLU A 107 -0.32 18.00 -13.84
CA GLU A 107 1.09 17.65 -13.94
C GLU A 107 1.92 18.71 -13.23
N TRP A 108 2.91 18.28 -12.45
CA TRP A 108 3.87 19.17 -11.79
C TRP A 108 5.28 18.67 -12.00
N GLN A 109 6.17 19.64 -12.16
CA GLN A 109 7.63 19.46 -12.12
C GLN A 109 8.16 20.08 -10.83
N ILE A 110 8.87 19.30 -10.03
CA ILE A 110 9.52 19.82 -8.84
C ILE A 110 10.80 20.55 -9.25
N ASN A 111 10.95 21.77 -8.79
CA ASN A 111 12.21 22.49 -8.91
C ASN A 111 13.17 22.04 -7.80
N GLN A 112 14.25 21.35 -8.18
CA GLN A 112 15.23 20.81 -7.22
C GLN A 112 16.01 21.91 -6.50
N GLU A 113 16.12 23.11 -7.06
CA GLU A 113 16.74 24.24 -6.36
C GLU A 113 15.94 24.64 -5.12
N ASP A 114 14.63 24.51 -5.18
CA ASP A 114 13.73 24.83 -4.08
C ASP A 114 13.56 23.65 -3.11
N TRP A 115 13.64 22.39 -3.58
CA TRP A 115 13.19 21.21 -2.85
C TRP A 115 14.23 20.10 -2.65
N GLY A 116 15.42 20.19 -3.13
CA GLY A 116 16.35 19.08 -3.08
C GLY A 116 15.83 17.89 -3.92
N PHE A 117 15.76 16.70 -3.36
CA PHE A 117 15.35 15.48 -4.07
C PHE A 117 14.17 14.81 -3.40
N ILE A 118 13.03 14.76 -4.08
CA ILE A 118 11.87 14.05 -3.59
C ILE A 118 12.07 12.55 -3.83
N GLY A 119 12.20 11.79 -2.74
CA GLY A 119 12.38 10.34 -2.78
C GLY A 119 11.07 9.57 -2.92
N CYS A 120 10.00 10.06 -2.28
CA CYS A 120 8.69 9.46 -2.42
C CYS A 120 7.54 10.45 -2.26
N ALA A 121 6.37 10.06 -2.79
CA ALA A 121 5.14 10.82 -2.75
C ALA A 121 3.92 9.94 -2.46
N ALA A 122 2.87 10.52 -1.89
CA ALA A 122 1.64 9.81 -1.59
C ALA A 122 0.43 10.75 -1.64
N THR A 123 -0.72 10.20 -2.00
CA THR A 123 -1.99 10.95 -1.91
C THR A 123 -2.36 11.18 -0.46
N GLY A 124 -2.79 12.41 -0.15
CA GLY A 124 -3.31 12.82 1.13
C GLY A 124 -4.82 13.07 1.08
N LYS A 125 -5.36 13.68 2.13
CA LYS A 125 -6.74 14.18 2.16
C LYS A 125 -6.87 15.47 1.33
N ASN A 126 -8.09 15.75 0.88
CA ASN A 126 -8.43 16.99 0.16
C ASN A 126 -7.53 17.25 -1.05
N ASP A 127 -7.26 16.17 -1.81
CA ASP A 127 -6.44 16.19 -3.02
C ASP A 127 -4.98 16.69 -2.81
N GLN A 128 -4.55 16.79 -1.56
CA GLN A 128 -3.17 17.06 -1.19
C GLN A 128 -2.26 15.89 -1.61
N ILE A 129 -1.04 16.20 -2.01
CA ILE A 129 0.01 15.21 -2.25
C ILE A 129 1.11 15.43 -1.21
N TRP A 130 1.42 14.40 -0.44
CA TRP A 130 2.56 14.36 0.44
C TRP A 130 3.85 14.16 -0.34
N LEU A 131 4.90 14.86 0.07
CA LEU A 131 6.24 14.76 -0.49
C LEU A 131 7.22 14.47 0.63
N PHE A 132 8.18 13.58 0.39
CA PHE A 132 9.33 13.43 1.26
C PHE A 132 10.60 13.82 0.54
N ASP A 133 11.23 14.89 1.02
CA ASP A 133 12.55 15.35 0.56
C ASP A 133 13.63 14.47 1.20
N GLN A 134 14.17 13.56 0.41
CA GLN A 134 15.18 12.59 0.84
C GLN A 134 16.52 13.27 1.15
N PHE A 135 16.78 14.43 0.58
CA PHE A 135 18.03 15.15 0.78
C PHE A 135 18.02 15.97 2.07
N ASN A 136 16.89 16.60 2.37
CA ASN A 136 16.71 17.43 3.56
C ASN A 136 15.99 16.73 4.72
N TYR A 137 15.52 15.48 4.52
CA TYR A 137 14.75 14.70 5.50
C TYR A 137 13.49 15.42 6.00
N GLN A 138 12.82 16.11 5.08
CA GLN A 138 11.67 16.93 5.40
C GLN A 138 10.42 16.46 4.67
N LEU A 139 9.30 16.58 5.35
CA LEU A 139 7.98 16.45 4.74
C LEU A 139 7.57 17.77 4.09
N GLY A 140 6.83 17.63 3.02
CA GLY A 140 6.12 18.73 2.40
C GLY A 140 4.81 18.25 1.80
N SER A 141 4.09 19.18 1.21
CA SER A 141 2.86 18.88 0.51
C SER A 141 2.64 19.79 -0.69
N VAL A 142 1.95 19.26 -1.68
CA VAL A 142 1.40 20.02 -2.79
C VAL A 142 -0.10 20.13 -2.60
N SER A 143 -0.62 21.36 -2.54
CA SER A 143 -2.07 21.59 -2.52
C SER A 143 -2.69 21.33 -3.89
N ASP A 144 -4.01 21.25 -3.96
CA ASP A 144 -4.75 21.12 -5.22
C ASP A 144 -4.46 22.26 -6.22
N GLU A 145 -4.12 23.44 -5.70
CA GLU A 145 -3.72 24.61 -6.50
C GLU A 145 -2.27 24.53 -7.00
N GLY A 146 -1.52 23.48 -6.63
CA GLY A 146 -0.12 23.30 -7.00
C GLY A 146 0.86 24.09 -6.11
N LYS A 147 0.38 24.66 -5.00
CA LYS A 147 1.25 25.33 -4.03
C LYS A 147 1.99 24.27 -3.23
N ILE A 148 3.32 24.34 -3.25
CA ILE A 148 4.19 23.45 -2.50
C ILE A 148 4.53 24.11 -1.17
N GLU A 149 4.31 23.38 -0.07
CA GLU A 149 4.62 23.84 1.27
C GLU A 149 5.53 22.84 1.97
N ARG A 150 6.63 23.34 2.54
CA ARG A 150 7.48 22.55 3.43
C ARG A 150 6.90 22.58 4.82
N LEU A 151 6.88 21.41 5.45
CA LEU A 151 6.52 21.32 6.86
C LEU A 151 7.74 21.57 7.74
N LYS A 152 7.49 22.05 8.94
CA LYS A 152 8.56 22.32 9.91
C LYS A 152 9.09 21.09 10.63
N THR A 153 8.51 19.90 10.33
CA THR A 153 8.90 18.65 10.96
C THR A 153 10.24 18.19 10.37
N ASP A 154 11.24 18.11 11.20
CA ASP A 154 12.54 17.55 10.88
C ASP A 154 12.55 16.07 11.24
N LEU A 155 12.60 15.20 10.24
CA LEU A 155 12.51 13.76 10.43
C LEU A 155 13.86 13.08 10.65
N ILE A 156 14.97 13.82 10.55
CA ILE A 156 16.33 13.26 10.72
C ILE A 156 16.54 12.62 12.12
N PHE A 157 15.83 13.14 13.13
CA PHE A 157 15.94 12.67 14.52
C PHE A 157 14.80 11.72 14.94
N CYS A 158 13.89 11.38 14.02
CA CYS A 158 12.73 10.57 14.34
C CYS A 158 13.04 9.05 14.36
N CYS A 159 14.21 8.64 13.89
CA CYS A 159 14.68 7.26 13.83
C CYS A 159 16.18 7.18 14.11
N PRO A 160 16.74 5.98 14.33
CA PRO A 160 18.15 5.81 14.77
C PRO A 160 19.19 6.36 13.78
N GLN A 161 18.88 6.39 12.50
CA GLN A 161 19.73 6.93 11.43
C GLN A 161 18.87 7.81 10.52
N PRO A 162 19.47 8.68 9.68
CA PRO A 162 18.73 9.46 8.70
C PRO A 162 17.79 8.55 7.88
N PRO A 163 16.49 8.90 7.76
CA PRO A 163 15.51 8.01 7.14
C PRO A 163 15.67 7.90 5.63
N ASP A 164 15.58 6.67 5.12
CA ASP A 164 15.47 6.35 3.70
C ASP A 164 14.05 5.88 3.39
N ILE A 165 13.18 6.84 3.07
CA ILE A 165 11.76 6.58 2.91
C ILE A 165 11.44 6.10 1.51
N LEU A 166 11.02 4.83 1.40
CA LEU A 166 10.68 4.20 0.13
C LEU A 166 9.20 4.33 -0.23
N LEU A 167 8.34 4.49 0.76
CA LEU A 167 6.90 4.56 0.57
C LEU A 167 6.26 5.41 1.66
N MET A 168 5.21 6.11 1.30
CA MET A 168 4.30 6.75 2.24
C MET A 168 2.87 6.27 2.05
N ALA A 169 2.09 6.23 3.13
CA ALA A 169 0.67 5.91 3.07
C ALA A 169 -0.09 6.70 4.14
N GLN A 170 -1.12 7.42 3.74
CA GLN A 170 -2.02 8.10 4.67
C GLN A 170 -3.28 7.27 4.91
N THR A 171 -3.69 7.14 6.16
CA THR A 171 -5.00 6.65 6.58
C THR A 171 -5.90 7.83 6.96
N GLU A 172 -7.08 7.57 7.51
CA GLU A 172 -7.94 8.65 8.02
C GLU A 172 -7.33 9.43 9.18
N THR A 173 -6.42 8.81 9.93
CA THR A 173 -5.92 9.35 11.19
C THR A 173 -4.42 9.65 11.18
N HIS A 174 -3.64 8.99 10.35
CA HIS A 174 -2.19 9.09 10.38
C HIS A 174 -1.55 9.03 9.00
N LEU A 175 -0.36 9.61 8.89
CA LEU A 175 0.58 9.43 7.80
C LEU A 175 1.70 8.47 8.25
N TYR A 176 1.98 7.45 7.46
CA TYR A 176 3.04 6.47 7.69
C TYR A 176 4.12 6.61 6.62
N LEU A 177 5.37 6.65 7.06
CA LEU A 177 6.54 6.66 6.21
C LEU A 177 7.34 5.37 6.46
N PHE A 178 7.63 4.65 5.41
CA PHE A 178 8.22 3.30 5.47
C PHE A 178 9.69 3.34 5.05
N ASP A 179 10.57 3.08 6.00
CA ASP A 179 11.99 2.82 5.82
C ASP A 179 12.22 1.30 5.98
N GLN A 180 12.70 0.64 4.93
CA GLN A 180 12.88 -0.81 4.94
C GLN A 180 13.96 -1.26 5.92
N ASN A 181 14.98 -0.43 6.14
CA ASN A 181 16.15 -0.76 6.93
C ASN A 181 15.97 -0.47 8.43
N GLN A 182 15.11 0.48 8.76
CA GLN A 182 14.96 0.94 10.14
C GLN A 182 13.58 0.66 10.71
N GLY A 183 12.50 0.95 9.97
CA GLY A 183 11.14 0.79 10.44
C GLY A 183 10.14 1.77 9.84
N ILE A 184 9.19 2.22 10.64
CA ILE A 184 8.09 3.05 10.18
C ILE A 184 8.00 4.29 11.05
N ILE A 185 7.98 5.46 10.44
CA ILE A 185 7.67 6.72 11.10
C ILE A 185 6.17 6.94 11.00
N GLN A 186 5.51 7.18 12.12
CA GLN A 186 4.11 7.56 12.18
C GLN A 186 4.01 9.05 12.49
N CYS A 187 3.26 9.76 11.66
CA CYS A 187 2.95 11.18 11.84
C CYS A 187 1.43 11.38 11.94
N ASP A 188 1.01 12.51 12.49
CA ASP A 188 -0.37 12.97 12.38
C ASP A 188 -0.67 13.50 10.95
N LEU A 189 -1.89 13.98 10.73
CA LEU A 189 -2.32 14.52 9.43
C LEU A 189 -1.78 15.93 9.13
N LEU A 190 -1.05 16.52 10.07
CA LEU A 190 -0.30 17.76 9.89
C LEU A 190 1.18 17.50 9.62
N GLY A 191 1.57 16.20 9.55
CA GLY A 191 2.95 15.79 9.33
C GLY A 191 3.83 15.87 10.59
N GLN A 192 3.24 16.06 11.79
CA GLN A 192 4.01 16.07 13.03
C GLN A 192 4.35 14.64 13.45
N PHE A 193 5.59 14.41 13.82
CA PHE A 193 6.05 13.12 14.33
C PHE A 193 5.29 12.69 15.58
N LEU A 194 4.81 11.45 15.60
CA LEU A 194 4.14 10.85 16.75
C LEU A 194 4.98 9.75 17.40
N LEU A 195 5.41 8.77 16.61
CA LEU A 195 6.21 7.66 17.11
C LEU A 195 6.98 6.95 16.00
N PHE A 196 8.00 6.20 16.40
CA PHE A 196 8.75 5.30 15.53
C PHE A 196 8.44 3.83 15.88
N ILE A 197 8.14 3.04 14.85
CA ILE A 197 7.82 1.61 14.95
C ILE A 197 9.00 0.84 14.36
N PRO A 198 9.77 0.06 15.16
CA PRO A 198 10.99 -0.63 14.69
C PRO A 198 10.66 -1.92 13.91
N LEU A 199 9.82 -1.81 12.87
CA LEU A 199 9.42 -2.89 11.97
C LEU A 199 10.20 -2.79 10.66
N LYS A 200 11.44 -3.25 10.67
CA LYS A 200 12.38 -3.22 9.53
C LYS A 200 12.36 -4.53 8.72
N GLU A 201 13.05 -4.53 7.59
CA GLU A 201 13.24 -5.71 6.70
C GLU A 201 11.91 -6.27 6.16
N TRP A 202 10.95 -5.41 5.95
CA TRP A 202 9.70 -5.78 5.31
C TRP A 202 9.92 -6.00 3.80
N GLN A 203 9.18 -6.94 3.22
CA GLN A 203 9.25 -7.24 1.78
C GLN A 203 8.24 -6.43 0.97
N LYS A 204 7.05 -6.20 1.55
CA LYS A 204 5.96 -5.55 0.82
C LYS A 204 5.05 -4.77 1.77
N VAL A 205 4.55 -3.64 1.30
CA VAL A 205 3.50 -2.87 1.96
C VAL A 205 2.31 -2.79 1.02
N LEU A 206 1.14 -3.19 1.50
CA LEU A 206 -0.12 -3.17 0.78
C LEU A 206 -1.11 -2.30 1.54
N THR A 207 -1.94 -1.59 0.81
CA THR A 207 -2.94 -0.68 1.39
C THR A 207 -4.32 -0.96 0.81
N PHE A 208 -5.34 -0.92 1.66
CA PHE A 208 -6.74 -0.91 1.25
C PHE A 208 -7.56 -0.07 2.23
N GLY A 209 -8.11 1.04 1.77
CA GLY A 209 -8.78 2.02 2.64
C GLY A 209 -7.84 2.49 3.75
N ASN A 210 -8.26 2.31 4.99
CA ASN A 210 -7.50 2.68 6.19
C ASN A 210 -6.66 1.56 6.78
N THR A 211 -6.56 0.44 6.08
CA THR A 211 -5.81 -0.74 6.52
C THR A 211 -4.52 -0.86 5.74
N ILE A 212 -3.43 -1.10 6.45
CA ILE A 212 -2.11 -1.33 5.86
C ILE A 212 -1.65 -2.72 6.28
N TRP A 213 -1.27 -3.52 5.30
CA TRP A 213 -0.61 -4.81 5.52
C TRP A 213 0.86 -4.72 5.17
N ILE A 214 1.69 -5.21 6.07
CA ILE A 214 3.13 -5.27 5.93
C ILE A 214 3.52 -6.74 5.93
N ILE A 215 4.11 -7.18 4.82
CA ILE A 215 4.59 -8.55 4.67
C ILE A 215 6.05 -8.59 5.08
N LYS A 216 6.34 -9.42 6.06
CA LYS A 216 7.68 -9.64 6.59
C LYS A 216 7.85 -11.10 7.04
N ASN A 217 8.90 -11.79 6.53
CA ASN A 217 9.24 -13.17 6.93
C ASN A 217 8.02 -14.10 6.88
N GLU A 218 7.30 -14.10 5.76
CA GLU A 218 6.09 -14.91 5.53
C GLU A 218 4.92 -14.62 6.50
N LYS A 219 4.98 -13.53 7.22
CA LYS A 219 3.93 -13.04 8.12
C LYS A 219 3.33 -11.75 7.60
N VAL A 220 2.11 -11.50 7.99
CA VAL A 220 1.42 -10.24 7.72
C VAL A 220 1.22 -9.50 9.03
N VAL A 221 1.73 -8.28 9.11
CA VAL A 221 1.45 -7.34 10.19
C VAL A 221 0.47 -6.32 9.68
N GLU A 222 -0.65 -6.19 10.35
CA GLU A 222 -1.69 -5.21 10.02
C GLU A 222 -1.56 -3.98 10.89
N ILE A 223 -1.60 -2.81 10.27
CA ILE A 223 -1.87 -1.53 10.92
C ILE A 223 -3.30 -1.16 10.56
N SER A 224 -4.19 -1.17 11.55
CA SER A 224 -5.59 -0.83 11.37
C SER A 224 -5.85 0.66 11.59
N ASN A 225 -7.09 1.09 11.36
CA ASN A 225 -7.52 2.45 11.68
C ASN A 225 -7.22 2.79 13.15
N GLY A 226 -6.62 3.96 13.39
CA GLY A 226 -6.15 4.37 14.72
C GLY A 226 -4.73 3.88 15.09
N GLY A 227 -4.01 3.24 14.15
CA GLY A 227 -2.60 2.87 14.37
C GLY A 227 -2.38 1.61 15.20
N GLN A 228 -3.42 0.79 15.42
CA GLN A 228 -3.27 -0.48 16.10
C GLN A 228 -2.48 -1.47 15.23
N ILE A 229 -1.49 -2.12 15.84
CA ILE A 229 -0.59 -3.04 15.16
C ILE A 229 -0.87 -4.46 15.67
N ARG A 230 -1.10 -5.39 14.75
CA ARG A 230 -1.28 -6.81 15.08
C ARG A 230 -0.70 -7.73 14.02
N GLU A 231 -0.18 -8.88 14.42
CA GLU A 231 0.19 -9.95 13.51
C GLU A 231 -1.07 -10.75 13.13
N LEU A 232 -1.28 -10.98 11.83
CA LEU A 232 -2.35 -11.82 11.33
C LEU A 232 -1.86 -13.27 11.23
N SER A 233 -2.58 -14.19 11.88
CA SER A 233 -2.28 -15.62 11.83
C SER A 233 -3.12 -16.35 10.78
N GLY A 234 -2.63 -17.49 10.32
CA GLY A 234 -3.39 -18.40 9.43
C GLY A 234 -3.34 -18.03 7.95
N LEU A 235 -2.68 -16.94 7.55
CA LEU A 235 -2.45 -16.62 6.16
C LEU A 235 -1.31 -17.48 5.60
N LYS A 236 -1.53 -18.04 4.40
CA LYS A 236 -0.54 -18.82 3.64
C LYS A 236 -0.09 -18.04 2.40
N ASP A 237 1.03 -18.43 1.83
CA ASP A 237 1.55 -17.87 0.57
C ASP A 237 1.64 -16.34 0.61
N THR A 238 2.00 -15.77 1.76
CA THR A 238 1.97 -14.33 2.01
C THR A 238 2.83 -13.55 1.03
N ASN A 239 3.93 -14.14 0.53
CA ASN A 239 4.80 -13.54 -0.48
C ASN A 239 4.10 -13.34 -1.84
N LEU A 240 3.04 -14.12 -2.11
CA LEU A 240 2.23 -14.00 -3.33
C LEU A 240 1.12 -12.95 -3.20
N ILE A 241 0.84 -12.44 -2.01
CA ILE A 241 -0.21 -11.44 -1.81
C ILE A 241 0.18 -10.16 -2.56
N VAL A 242 -0.68 -9.74 -3.48
CA VAL A 242 -0.51 -8.50 -4.28
C VAL A 242 -1.57 -7.46 -3.98
N GLY A 243 -2.67 -7.85 -3.32
CA GLY A 243 -3.75 -6.97 -2.90
C GLY A 243 -4.67 -7.67 -1.92
N PHE A 244 -5.50 -6.90 -1.25
CA PHE A 244 -6.55 -7.41 -0.36
C PHE A 244 -7.68 -6.40 -0.22
N ASN A 245 -8.85 -6.88 0.14
CA ASN A 245 -9.98 -6.07 0.60
C ASN A 245 -10.57 -6.66 1.89
N ASN A 246 -11.73 -6.22 2.29
CA ASN A 246 -12.37 -6.70 3.53
C ASN A 246 -12.80 -8.16 3.48
N LYS A 247 -12.88 -8.77 2.31
CA LYS A 247 -13.44 -10.14 2.10
C LYS A 247 -12.45 -11.08 1.41
N GLU A 248 -11.52 -10.54 0.65
CA GLU A 248 -10.72 -11.30 -0.31
C GLU A 248 -9.25 -10.90 -0.27
N ILE A 249 -8.41 -11.82 -0.67
CA ILE A 249 -6.97 -11.65 -0.85
C ILE A 249 -6.63 -12.03 -2.28
N LEU A 250 -5.86 -11.19 -2.94
CA LEU A 250 -5.39 -11.40 -4.30
C LEU A 250 -3.96 -11.92 -4.26
N LEU A 251 -3.74 -13.05 -4.91
CA LEU A 251 -2.44 -13.71 -5.01
C LEU A 251 -1.95 -13.68 -6.47
N ASN A 252 -0.68 -13.36 -6.67
CA ASN A 252 0.00 -13.48 -7.95
C ASN A 252 1.47 -13.86 -7.72
N ASP A 253 1.98 -14.78 -8.54
CA ASP A 253 3.35 -15.28 -8.43
C ASP A 253 4.40 -14.40 -9.13
N GLY A 254 3.97 -13.30 -9.77
CA GLY A 254 4.82 -12.40 -10.54
C GLY A 254 5.33 -12.99 -11.86
N LYS A 255 4.91 -14.22 -12.23
CA LYS A 255 5.34 -14.93 -13.45
C LYS A 255 4.19 -15.20 -14.40
N SER A 256 2.98 -15.20 -13.89
CA SER A 256 1.77 -15.45 -14.66
C SER A 256 0.90 -14.20 -14.76
N ASP A 257 0.07 -14.17 -15.81
CA ASP A 257 -0.99 -13.18 -16.00
C ASP A 257 -2.24 -13.48 -15.16
N GLN A 258 -2.16 -14.45 -14.24
CA GLN A 258 -3.28 -14.91 -13.44
C GLN A 258 -3.20 -14.36 -12.02
N VAL A 259 -4.32 -13.83 -11.55
CA VAL A 259 -4.53 -13.45 -10.15
C VAL A 259 -5.53 -14.42 -9.54
N THR A 260 -5.10 -15.09 -8.49
CA THR A 260 -5.96 -15.98 -7.72
C THR A 260 -6.62 -15.17 -6.59
N ILE A 261 -7.95 -15.24 -6.49
CA ILE A 261 -8.70 -14.59 -5.42
C ILE A 261 -9.10 -15.66 -4.40
N ILE A 262 -8.72 -15.45 -3.14
CA ILE A 262 -9.14 -16.31 -2.03
C ILE A 262 -9.98 -15.50 -1.03
N LYS A 263 -10.95 -16.14 -0.39
CA LYS A 263 -11.73 -15.53 0.69
C LYS A 263 -10.89 -15.41 1.96
N ARG A 264 -11.01 -14.28 2.61
CA ARG A 264 -10.35 -13.95 3.87
C ARG A 264 -11.01 -14.63 5.06
#